data_ee9996a1fd56b83b7d46f16fec55999e
#
_entry.id   ee9996a1fd56b83b7d46f16fec55999e
#
_cell.length_a   1.000
_cell.length_b   1.000
_cell.length_c   1.000
_cell.angle_alpha   90.00
_cell.angle_beta   90.00
_cell.angle_gamma   90.00
#
_symmetry.space_group_name_H-M   'P 1'
#
loop_
_entity.id
_entity.type
_entity.pdbx_description
1 polymer ?
#
loop_
_entity_poly.entity_id
_entity_poly.type
_entity_poly.pdbx_seq_one_letter_code
_entity_poly.pdbx_strand_id
1 'polypeptide(L)'
;MSYTLFTDEATNDSYSVAILIKESTFDKDSIKRHYVNPLPECIDRGSVIAYSLPYNKLAISASYAKLEATKMIKLLDAQKVSYIYVADATYFKAFTGLTKAKPNLGYLLKCGIAGYEHINVVYGISYGSLIHNERNFEDLSLSMFTLASALTNSYSKIGKDLFGDVELNTDNDYSKLHSHPMLAADIETTGLNPFESELWTIAFAWNEHDGKVFDIRGDKTALKEFLTTYKGKLLFHNATFDIKHLVYHLWMKHDLDIEGMLDGLDVFRNKFEDSQGIAFVATNNCNENVLSLKDLAHEFAGNYAVDVKDITKIPFDALLEYNLIDVLATNYVWNKYLPIAIKDNQMDFYENMYKPSIMTIMQMELVGLPMDNDVLNKLSEDFTKYNDDLQKELLSYPEVITTLKSIRKELVDAHNLRLKTVQHPDTHYDHIEFNSASPNHVAKLLYETLGLEVLNRTKTGNPSTDNDTLTLLRARYPDIEVLRCLMDIQSLEKILGTYIPAFLKGTLKADGRKYLHGSYRFGVLSGRLSSVNPNMQAIPSTSKHASRVKECFVAPDNWLLVTADFSSLTI
;
A
#
# COMPACT_ATOMS: atom_id res chain seq x y z
N MET A 1 -4.47 -34.33 -7.44
CA MET A 1 -3.13 -33.86 -7.04
C MET A 1 -2.13 -34.66 -7.86
N SER A 2 -1.40 -33.99 -8.72
CA SER A 2 -0.33 -34.59 -9.54
C SER A 2 0.99 -34.51 -8.77
N TYR A 3 1.93 -35.41 -9.06
CA TYR A 3 3.28 -35.35 -8.51
C TYR A 3 4.33 -35.63 -9.59
N THR A 4 5.57 -35.22 -9.36
CA THR A 4 6.70 -35.53 -10.23
C THR A 4 7.98 -35.74 -9.42
N LEU A 5 8.82 -36.65 -9.94
CA LEU A 5 10.15 -36.97 -9.42
C LEU A 5 11.24 -36.51 -10.41
N PHE A 6 12.43 -36.28 -9.92
CA PHE A 6 13.52 -35.69 -10.71
C PHE A 6 14.69 -36.64 -10.97
N THR A 7 14.52 -37.93 -10.63
CA THR A 7 15.42 -39.02 -10.98
C THR A 7 14.68 -40.09 -11.78
N ASP A 8 15.42 -40.86 -12.58
CA ASP A 8 14.85 -41.95 -13.37
C ASP A 8 14.64 -43.23 -12.54
N GLU A 9 15.23 -43.32 -11.35
CA GLU A 9 15.07 -44.43 -10.41
C GLU A 9 14.01 -44.06 -9.35
N ALA A 10 12.81 -44.54 -9.54
CA ALA A 10 11.69 -44.37 -8.60
C ALA A 10 11.83 -45.38 -7.43
N THR A 11 12.73 -45.14 -6.50
CA THR A 11 12.98 -46.11 -5.41
C THR A 11 13.09 -45.49 -4.01
N ASN A 12 12.82 -44.22 -3.81
CA ASN A 12 12.86 -43.63 -2.47
C ASN A 12 11.47 -43.57 -1.87
N ASP A 13 11.21 -44.31 -0.80
CA ASP A 13 10.02 -44.18 0.05
C ASP A 13 10.11 -42.94 0.98
N SER A 14 11.18 -42.14 0.86
CA SER A 14 11.41 -40.98 1.69
C SER A 14 12.04 -39.83 0.90
N TYR A 15 11.55 -38.61 1.15
CA TYR A 15 12.00 -37.38 0.49
C TYR A 15 12.36 -36.34 1.54
N SER A 16 13.50 -35.66 1.36
CA SER A 16 13.87 -34.57 2.27
C SER A 16 13.11 -33.27 1.98
N VAL A 17 12.77 -33.02 0.71
CA VAL A 17 12.15 -31.77 0.25
C VAL A 17 10.90 -32.05 -0.58
N ALA A 18 9.79 -31.35 -0.26
CA ALA A 18 8.61 -31.26 -1.11
C ALA A 18 8.42 -29.86 -1.66
N ILE A 19 8.27 -29.73 -2.97
CA ILE A 19 7.95 -28.48 -3.67
C ILE A 19 6.45 -28.48 -3.98
N LEU A 20 5.72 -27.53 -3.42
CA LEU A 20 4.27 -27.40 -3.59
C LEU A 20 3.97 -26.20 -4.50
N ILE A 21 3.42 -26.46 -5.68
CA ILE A 21 3.17 -25.44 -6.68
C ILE A 21 1.76 -25.56 -7.27
N LYS A 22 1.22 -24.46 -7.71
CA LYS A 22 -0.13 -24.38 -8.30
C LYS A 22 -0.25 -25.27 -9.54
N GLU A 23 -1.37 -25.99 -9.66
CA GLU A 23 -1.62 -26.94 -10.76
C GLU A 23 -1.47 -26.30 -12.16
N SER A 24 -1.89 -25.05 -12.33
CA SER A 24 -1.78 -24.34 -13.62
C SER A 24 -0.33 -24.07 -14.07
N THR A 25 0.62 -24.18 -13.15
CA THR A 25 2.06 -24.02 -13.40
C THR A 25 2.84 -25.30 -13.08
N PHE A 26 2.16 -26.46 -13.03
CA PHE A 26 2.78 -27.74 -12.71
C PHE A 26 3.40 -28.38 -13.96
N ASP A 27 4.64 -27.98 -14.26
CA ASP A 27 5.45 -28.49 -15.37
C ASP A 27 6.80 -29.00 -14.87
N LYS A 28 7.15 -30.25 -15.19
CA LYS A 28 8.36 -30.93 -14.66
C LYS A 28 9.65 -30.19 -15.00
N ASP A 29 9.81 -29.74 -16.25
CA ASP A 29 11.04 -29.11 -16.71
C ASP A 29 11.22 -27.72 -16.11
N SER A 30 10.15 -26.95 -16.01
CA SER A 30 10.14 -25.65 -15.34
C SER A 30 10.41 -25.78 -13.83
N ILE A 31 9.78 -26.74 -13.16
CA ILE A 31 10.01 -27.01 -11.74
C ILE A 31 11.49 -27.42 -11.54
N LYS A 32 12.02 -28.29 -12.39
CA LYS A 32 13.43 -28.70 -12.34
C LYS A 32 14.37 -27.50 -12.48
N ARG A 33 14.09 -26.63 -13.48
CA ARG A 33 14.92 -25.44 -13.77
C ARG A 33 14.93 -24.45 -12.61
N HIS A 34 13.77 -24.14 -12.05
CA HIS A 34 13.63 -23.03 -11.10
C HIS A 34 13.79 -23.43 -9.64
N TYR A 35 13.54 -24.69 -9.27
CA TYR A 35 13.56 -25.09 -7.86
C TYR A 35 14.48 -26.26 -7.53
N VAL A 36 14.82 -27.12 -8.50
CA VAL A 36 15.67 -28.29 -8.24
C VAL A 36 17.13 -28.02 -8.61
N ASN A 37 17.35 -27.45 -9.80
CA ASN A 37 18.72 -27.14 -10.24
C ASN A 37 19.45 -26.12 -9.34
N PRO A 38 18.77 -25.08 -8.78
CA PRO A 38 19.41 -24.14 -7.87
C PRO A 38 19.79 -24.69 -6.51
N LEU A 39 19.33 -25.92 -6.14
CA LEU A 39 19.72 -26.53 -4.88
C LEU A 39 21.23 -26.89 -4.88
N PRO A 40 21.88 -26.86 -3.71
CA PRO A 40 23.31 -27.26 -3.57
C PRO A 40 23.60 -28.64 -4.15
N GLU A 41 24.78 -28.83 -4.72
CA GLU A 41 25.19 -30.10 -5.35
C GLU A 41 25.18 -31.30 -4.38
N CYS A 42 25.42 -31.05 -3.09
CA CYS A 42 25.39 -32.06 -2.04
C CYS A 42 23.97 -32.62 -1.75
N ILE A 43 22.93 -32.00 -2.28
CA ILE A 43 21.54 -32.46 -2.10
C ILE A 43 21.20 -33.46 -3.20
N ASP A 44 20.88 -34.70 -2.78
CA ASP A 44 20.40 -35.72 -3.70
C ASP A 44 19.08 -35.30 -4.37
N ARG A 45 19.08 -35.21 -5.70
CA ARG A 45 17.91 -34.86 -6.50
C ARG A 45 16.80 -35.92 -6.40
N GLY A 46 17.14 -37.16 -6.08
CA GLY A 46 16.20 -38.24 -5.80
C GLY A 46 15.42 -38.04 -4.50
N SER A 47 15.92 -37.21 -3.59
CA SER A 47 15.26 -36.87 -2.33
C SER A 47 14.28 -35.67 -2.46
N VAL A 48 14.07 -35.17 -3.68
CA VAL A 48 13.16 -34.03 -3.96
C VAL A 48 11.91 -34.52 -4.70
N ILE A 49 10.73 -34.16 -4.20
CA ILE A 49 9.45 -34.44 -4.83
C ILE A 49 8.67 -33.14 -5.03
N ALA A 50 7.92 -33.03 -6.12
CA ALA A 50 6.99 -31.90 -6.31
C ALA A 50 5.55 -32.39 -6.37
N TYR A 51 4.64 -31.62 -5.78
CA TYR A 51 3.19 -31.85 -5.80
C TYR A 51 2.44 -30.64 -6.34
N SER A 52 1.39 -30.92 -7.14
CA SER A 52 0.41 -29.89 -7.50
C SER A 52 -0.51 -29.58 -6.34
N LEU A 53 -0.69 -28.30 -6.03
CA LEU A 53 -1.64 -27.83 -5.03
C LEU A 53 -3.07 -27.95 -5.56
N PRO A 54 -4.01 -28.57 -4.82
CA PRO A 54 -5.40 -28.70 -5.24
C PRO A 54 -6.12 -27.35 -5.27
N TYR A 55 -6.87 -27.13 -6.34
CA TYR A 55 -7.74 -25.96 -6.52
C TYR A 55 -9.14 -26.43 -6.96
N ASN A 56 -10.19 -25.89 -6.33
CA ASN A 56 -11.57 -26.18 -6.72
C ASN A 56 -12.16 -25.13 -7.67
N LYS A 57 -11.48 -23.98 -7.85
CA LYS A 57 -11.84 -22.85 -8.72
C LYS A 57 -10.57 -22.07 -9.07
N LEU A 58 -10.70 -21.03 -9.91
CA LEU A 58 -9.60 -20.11 -10.24
C LEU A 58 -8.99 -19.42 -9.01
N ALA A 59 -9.82 -19.13 -8.00
CA ALA A 59 -9.37 -18.64 -6.70
C ALA A 59 -9.70 -19.66 -5.61
N ILE A 60 -8.80 -19.80 -4.63
CA ILE A 60 -8.94 -20.72 -3.50
C ILE A 60 -9.38 -19.98 -2.24
N SER A 61 -10.35 -20.53 -1.50
CA SER A 61 -10.72 -20.01 -0.17
C SER A 61 -9.74 -20.49 0.91
N ALA A 62 -9.54 -19.68 1.95
CA ALA A 62 -8.68 -20.05 3.08
C ALA A 62 -9.15 -21.34 3.78
N SER A 63 -10.46 -21.56 3.90
CA SER A 63 -11.02 -22.76 4.49
C SER A 63 -10.74 -24.02 3.66
N TYR A 64 -10.83 -23.92 2.34
CA TYR A 64 -10.48 -25.04 1.46
C TYR A 64 -8.99 -25.34 1.50
N ALA A 65 -8.13 -24.30 1.43
CA ALA A 65 -6.68 -24.47 1.54
C ALA A 65 -6.27 -25.14 2.87
N LYS A 66 -6.91 -24.75 3.98
CA LYS A 66 -6.66 -25.36 5.30
C LYS A 66 -7.05 -26.83 5.34
N LEU A 67 -8.18 -27.19 4.75
CA LEU A 67 -8.63 -28.59 4.65
C LEU A 67 -7.63 -29.44 3.85
N GLU A 68 -7.23 -28.95 2.68
CA GLU A 68 -6.30 -29.67 1.80
C GLU A 68 -4.88 -29.72 2.38
N ALA A 69 -4.39 -28.64 3.01
CA ALA A 69 -3.10 -28.65 3.71
C ALA A 69 -3.06 -29.72 4.84
N THR A 70 -4.16 -29.87 5.57
CA THR A 70 -4.29 -30.91 6.62
C THR A 70 -4.24 -32.33 6.05
N LYS A 71 -4.72 -32.55 4.83
CA LYS A 71 -4.59 -33.84 4.15
C LYS A 71 -3.18 -34.06 3.61
N MET A 72 -2.61 -33.02 2.97
CA MET A 72 -1.27 -33.10 2.36
C MET A 72 -0.19 -33.32 3.39
N ILE A 73 -0.26 -32.69 4.57
CA ILE A 73 0.79 -32.81 5.58
C ILE A 73 0.95 -34.26 6.06
N LYS A 74 -0.14 -35.01 6.16
CA LYS A 74 -0.13 -36.44 6.51
C LYS A 74 0.63 -37.29 5.47
N LEU A 75 0.45 -36.98 4.19
CA LEU A 75 1.16 -37.65 3.10
C LEU A 75 2.65 -37.30 3.13
N LEU A 76 2.97 -36.02 3.32
CA LEU A 76 4.36 -35.53 3.36
C LEU A 76 5.12 -36.13 4.57
N ASP A 77 4.47 -36.20 5.72
CA ASP A 77 5.02 -36.82 6.92
C ASP A 77 5.27 -38.34 6.74
N ALA A 78 4.31 -39.06 6.16
CA ALA A 78 4.47 -40.47 5.84
C ALA A 78 5.65 -40.73 4.87
N GLN A 79 5.97 -39.76 4.02
CA GLN A 79 7.12 -39.76 3.10
C GLN A 79 8.39 -39.19 3.74
N LYS A 80 8.40 -38.89 5.05
CA LYS A 80 9.51 -38.34 5.83
C LYS A 80 10.04 -37.00 5.31
N VAL A 81 9.17 -36.17 4.73
CA VAL A 81 9.51 -34.83 4.26
C VAL A 81 9.88 -33.96 5.46
N SER A 82 11.07 -33.33 5.40
CA SER A 82 11.57 -32.45 6.46
C SER A 82 11.41 -30.96 6.10
N TYR A 83 11.35 -30.64 4.81
CA TYR A 83 11.25 -29.28 4.30
C TYR A 83 10.17 -29.18 3.22
N ILE A 84 9.30 -28.19 3.36
CA ILE A 84 8.26 -27.88 2.38
C ILE A 84 8.52 -26.49 1.81
N TYR A 85 8.71 -26.40 0.50
CA TYR A 85 8.71 -25.14 -0.24
C TYR A 85 7.32 -24.92 -0.82
N VAL A 86 6.63 -23.85 -0.38
CA VAL A 86 5.23 -23.60 -0.76
C VAL A 86 5.14 -22.37 -1.67
N ALA A 87 5.04 -22.60 -2.99
CA ALA A 87 4.94 -21.55 -3.99
C ALA A 87 3.50 -21.02 -4.17
N ASP A 88 2.79 -20.81 -3.06
CA ASP A 88 1.44 -20.25 -3.01
C ASP A 88 1.16 -19.62 -1.64
N ALA A 89 0.76 -18.34 -1.63
CA ALA A 89 0.54 -17.58 -0.40
C ALA A 89 -0.61 -18.12 0.47
N THR A 90 -1.68 -18.66 -0.14
CA THR A 90 -2.84 -19.15 0.59
C THR A 90 -2.53 -20.48 1.27
N TYR A 91 -1.85 -21.38 0.58
CA TYR A 91 -1.39 -22.64 1.16
C TYR A 91 -0.29 -22.43 2.20
N PHE A 92 0.66 -21.51 1.95
CA PHE A 92 1.66 -21.16 2.96
C PHE A 92 1.01 -20.76 4.29
N LYS A 93 0.01 -19.85 4.24
CA LYS A 93 -0.76 -19.47 5.43
C LYS A 93 -1.50 -20.65 6.07
N ALA A 94 -1.98 -21.60 5.26
CA ALA A 94 -2.66 -22.79 5.76
C ALA A 94 -1.70 -23.74 6.48
N PHE A 95 -0.46 -23.91 5.99
CA PHE A 95 0.55 -24.75 6.64
C PHE A 95 1.15 -24.10 7.89
N THR A 96 1.29 -22.77 7.93
CA THR A 96 1.96 -22.08 9.04
C THR A 96 1.02 -21.50 10.08
N GLY A 97 -0.26 -21.32 9.76
CA GLY A 97 -1.23 -20.61 10.61
C GLY A 97 -1.09 -19.08 10.59
N LEU A 98 -0.16 -18.53 9.81
CA LEU A 98 0.09 -17.10 9.73
C LEU A 98 -0.96 -16.37 8.88
N THR A 99 -1.16 -15.09 9.15
CA THR A 99 -2.13 -14.26 8.42
C THR A 99 -1.58 -13.65 7.14
N LYS A 100 -0.25 -13.44 7.05
CA LYS A 100 0.45 -12.82 5.93
C LYS A 100 1.55 -13.78 5.42
N ALA A 101 1.73 -13.87 4.10
CA ALA A 101 2.78 -14.68 3.49
C ALA A 101 4.03 -13.84 3.16
N LYS A 102 3.86 -12.73 2.42
CA LYS A 102 4.97 -11.93 1.91
C LYS A 102 6.01 -11.48 2.96
N PRO A 103 5.63 -11.00 4.16
CA PRO A 103 6.59 -10.64 5.19
C PRO A 103 7.42 -11.81 5.73
N ASN A 104 7.06 -13.04 5.38
CA ASN A 104 7.78 -14.26 5.78
C ASN A 104 8.64 -14.86 4.65
N LEU A 105 8.83 -14.11 3.56
CA LEU A 105 9.79 -14.46 2.54
C LEU A 105 11.20 -14.43 3.13
N GLY A 106 12.03 -15.43 2.83
CA GLY A 106 13.37 -15.53 3.39
C GLY A 106 13.44 -16.15 4.80
N TYR A 107 12.30 -16.56 5.37
CA TYR A 107 12.26 -17.19 6.70
C TYR A 107 12.02 -18.69 6.63
N LEU A 108 12.78 -19.42 7.47
CA LEU A 108 12.54 -20.83 7.74
C LEU A 108 11.59 -20.94 8.94
N LEU A 109 10.39 -21.45 8.72
CA LEU A 109 9.33 -21.54 9.72
C LEU A 109 9.00 -23.00 10.04
N LYS A 110 8.38 -23.23 11.19
CA LYS A 110 7.81 -24.53 11.54
C LYS A 110 6.38 -24.65 10.99
N CYS A 111 5.98 -25.87 10.66
CA CYS A 111 4.58 -26.13 10.35
C CYS A 111 3.71 -25.81 11.57
N GLY A 112 2.66 -25.05 11.38
CA GLY A 112 1.70 -24.66 12.42
C GLY A 112 0.52 -25.65 12.58
N ILE A 113 0.52 -26.77 11.86
CA ILE A 113 -0.49 -27.82 12.00
C ILE A 113 -0.06 -28.74 13.13
N ALA A 114 -0.91 -28.89 14.16
CA ALA A 114 -0.60 -29.66 15.36
C ALA A 114 -0.14 -31.10 15.04
N GLY A 115 0.96 -31.51 15.62
CA GLY A 115 1.61 -32.81 15.44
C GLY A 115 2.63 -32.89 14.29
N TYR A 116 2.81 -31.79 13.52
CA TYR A 116 3.71 -31.72 12.38
C TYR A 116 4.74 -30.60 12.49
N GLU A 117 5.00 -30.07 13.68
CA GLU A 117 5.91 -28.97 13.95
C GLU A 117 7.37 -29.30 13.65
N HIS A 118 7.71 -30.57 13.46
CA HIS A 118 9.03 -31.02 13.04
C HIS A 118 9.33 -30.72 11.56
N ILE A 119 8.29 -30.49 10.76
CA ILE A 119 8.41 -30.13 9.34
C ILE A 119 8.67 -28.64 9.21
N ASN A 120 9.70 -28.26 8.45
CA ASN A 120 10.03 -26.88 8.16
C ASN A 120 9.30 -26.40 6.90
N VAL A 121 8.86 -25.15 6.89
CA VAL A 121 8.11 -24.53 5.79
C VAL A 121 8.82 -23.27 5.32
N VAL A 122 9.06 -23.17 4.03
CA VAL A 122 9.59 -21.97 3.35
C VAL A 122 8.49 -21.40 2.45
N TYR A 123 8.25 -20.10 2.55
CA TYR A 123 7.40 -19.39 1.59
C TYR A 123 8.15 -19.25 0.27
N GLY A 124 7.58 -19.79 -0.78
CA GLY A 124 8.14 -19.79 -2.12
C GLY A 124 7.37 -18.92 -3.10
N ILE A 125 8.04 -18.54 -4.18
CA ILE A 125 7.47 -17.77 -5.29
C ILE A 125 7.22 -18.72 -6.46
N SER A 126 6.05 -18.61 -7.10
CA SER A 126 5.76 -19.36 -8.31
C SER A 126 6.54 -18.80 -9.50
N TYR A 127 7.27 -19.66 -10.22
CA TYR A 127 7.99 -19.25 -11.43
C TYR A 127 7.04 -18.64 -12.50
N GLY A 128 5.78 -19.02 -12.51
CA GLY A 128 4.78 -18.43 -13.39
C GLY A 128 4.54 -16.93 -13.17
N SER A 129 4.91 -16.40 -12.00
CA SER A 129 4.81 -14.97 -11.71
C SER A 129 5.99 -14.14 -12.24
N LEU A 130 7.09 -14.78 -12.66
CA LEU A 130 8.29 -14.10 -13.17
C LEU A 130 8.01 -13.34 -14.47
N ILE A 131 7.04 -13.80 -15.27
CA ILE A 131 6.64 -13.15 -16.53
C ILE A 131 5.98 -11.79 -16.26
N HIS A 132 5.40 -11.61 -15.07
CA HIS A 132 4.60 -10.43 -14.75
C HIS A 132 5.38 -9.34 -14.00
N ASN A 133 6.48 -9.70 -13.31
CA ASN A 133 7.26 -8.76 -12.53
C ASN A 133 8.69 -9.28 -12.34
N GLU A 134 9.70 -8.53 -12.79
CA GLU A 134 11.13 -8.88 -12.66
C GLU A 134 11.57 -9.01 -11.19
N ARG A 135 10.98 -8.25 -10.28
CA ARG A 135 11.25 -8.36 -8.85
C ARG A 135 10.93 -9.75 -8.27
N ASN A 136 9.98 -10.45 -8.86
CA ASN A 136 9.69 -11.83 -8.44
C ASN A 136 10.90 -12.77 -8.63
N PHE A 137 11.88 -12.38 -9.46
CA PHE A 137 13.14 -13.13 -9.59
C PHE A 137 14.01 -12.98 -8.34
N GLU A 138 14.11 -11.79 -7.75
CA GLU A 138 14.81 -11.56 -6.48
C GLU A 138 14.12 -12.32 -5.35
N ASP A 139 12.79 -12.24 -5.28
CA ASP A 139 11.98 -12.95 -4.29
C ASP A 139 12.12 -14.49 -4.43
N LEU A 140 12.15 -15.01 -5.67
CA LEU A 140 12.41 -16.42 -5.94
C LEU A 140 13.83 -16.81 -5.47
N SER A 141 14.83 -16.00 -5.79
CA SER A 141 16.22 -16.23 -5.42
C SER A 141 16.38 -16.25 -3.90
N LEU A 142 15.77 -15.31 -3.18
CA LEU A 142 15.79 -15.26 -1.71
C LEU A 142 15.12 -16.49 -1.09
N SER A 143 13.97 -16.92 -1.60
CA SER A 143 13.28 -18.11 -1.08
C SER A 143 14.04 -19.41 -1.36
N MET A 144 14.68 -19.51 -2.52
CA MET A 144 15.53 -20.66 -2.86
C MET A 144 16.82 -20.67 -2.04
N PHE A 145 17.43 -19.52 -1.81
CA PHE A 145 18.58 -19.38 -0.91
C PHE A 145 18.23 -19.82 0.51
N THR A 146 17.04 -19.45 1.00
CA THR A 146 16.54 -19.87 2.32
C THR A 146 16.43 -21.39 2.42
N LEU A 147 15.82 -22.02 1.41
CA LEU A 147 15.72 -23.50 1.37
C LEU A 147 17.11 -24.14 1.29
N ALA A 148 17.97 -23.65 0.41
CA ALA A 148 19.32 -24.19 0.22
C ALA A 148 20.18 -24.09 1.49
N SER A 149 20.17 -22.94 2.15
CA SER A 149 20.90 -22.72 3.41
C SER A 149 20.35 -23.57 4.55
N ALA A 150 19.03 -23.78 4.61
CA ALA A 150 18.42 -24.68 5.59
C ALA A 150 18.85 -26.15 5.37
N LEU A 151 18.90 -26.59 4.13
CA LEU A 151 19.34 -27.94 3.77
C LEU A 151 20.83 -28.22 4.06
N THR A 152 21.66 -27.18 4.05
CA THR A 152 23.11 -27.26 4.37
C THR A 152 23.43 -26.88 5.82
N ASN A 153 22.42 -26.68 6.67
CA ASN A 153 22.56 -26.22 8.06
C ASN A 153 23.35 -24.89 8.20
N SER A 154 23.29 -24.04 7.18
CA SER A 154 23.91 -22.71 7.17
C SER A 154 22.90 -21.56 7.24
N TYR A 155 21.63 -21.87 7.48
CA TYR A 155 20.59 -20.86 7.56
C TYR A 155 20.82 -19.89 8.72
N SER A 156 20.84 -18.60 8.41
CA SER A 156 20.76 -17.52 9.39
C SER A 156 19.48 -16.72 9.17
N LYS A 157 18.81 -16.33 10.25
CA LYS A 157 17.59 -15.53 10.18
C LYS A 157 17.95 -14.14 9.67
N ILE A 158 17.16 -13.60 8.71
CA ILE A 158 17.32 -12.23 8.22
C ILE A 158 17.22 -11.25 9.40
N GLY A 159 18.10 -10.25 9.41
CA GLY A 159 18.17 -9.24 10.47
C GLY A 159 18.87 -9.68 11.76
N LYS A 160 19.47 -10.90 11.80
CA LYS A 160 20.18 -11.38 12.99
C LYS A 160 21.42 -10.55 13.34
N ASP A 161 22.16 -10.12 12.32
CA ASP A 161 23.42 -9.40 12.46
C ASP A 161 23.24 -7.92 12.01
N LEU A 162 22.07 -7.34 12.33
CA LEU A 162 21.69 -5.99 11.88
C LEU A 162 22.49 -4.91 12.62
N PHE A 163 22.70 -5.07 13.91
CA PHE A 163 23.30 -4.05 14.77
C PHE A 163 24.80 -4.24 14.94
N GLY A 164 25.58 -3.22 14.59
CA GLY A 164 26.99 -3.07 14.92
C GLY A 164 27.18 -2.19 16.16
N ASP A 165 27.80 -1.01 16.01
CA ASP A 165 27.94 0.00 17.07
C ASP A 165 26.71 0.88 17.11
N VAL A 166 25.77 0.55 18.01
CA VAL A 166 24.48 1.24 18.14
C VAL A 166 24.28 1.78 19.54
N GLU A 167 23.77 3.01 19.62
CA GLU A 167 23.37 3.64 20.87
C GLU A 167 21.86 3.93 20.85
N LEU A 168 21.12 3.27 21.74
CA LEU A 168 19.72 3.60 22.06
C LEU A 168 19.75 4.65 23.16
N ASN A 169 19.71 5.93 22.82
CA ASN A 169 20.03 6.92 23.81
C ASN A 169 19.16 8.15 23.85
N THR A 170 19.29 8.75 24.96
CA THR A 170 18.51 9.79 25.56
C THR A 170 19.29 11.06 25.83
N ASP A 171 20.61 11.12 25.62
CA ASP A 171 21.34 12.37 25.67
C ASP A 171 21.26 13.10 24.33
N ASN A 172 21.00 14.39 24.35
CA ASN A 172 20.93 15.23 23.12
C ASN A 172 22.32 15.67 22.67
N ASP A 173 23.34 14.80 22.72
CA ASP A 173 24.68 15.08 22.20
C ASP A 173 24.83 14.57 20.77
N TYR A 174 24.81 15.50 19.82
CA TYR A 174 25.00 15.28 18.38
C TYR A 174 26.44 15.50 17.92
N SER A 175 27.39 15.81 18.81
CA SER A 175 28.74 16.29 18.47
C SER A 175 29.51 15.30 17.60
N LYS A 176 29.44 14.01 17.90
CA LYS A 176 30.11 12.95 17.15
C LYS A 176 29.58 12.80 15.72
N LEU A 177 28.33 13.16 15.46
CA LEU A 177 27.69 13.02 14.14
C LEU A 177 28.31 13.95 13.11
N HIS A 178 28.91 15.09 13.53
CA HIS A 178 29.57 16.02 12.60
C HIS A 178 30.76 15.43 11.84
N SER A 179 31.34 14.33 12.32
CA SER A 179 32.48 13.67 11.65
C SER A 179 32.10 12.87 10.41
N HIS A 180 30.81 12.53 10.23
CA HIS A 180 30.33 11.72 9.13
C HIS A 180 29.91 12.60 7.94
N PRO A 181 30.30 12.24 6.71
CA PRO A 181 29.97 13.03 5.51
C PRO A 181 28.50 12.88 5.08
N MET A 182 27.85 11.79 5.48
CA MET A 182 26.44 11.50 5.26
C MET A 182 25.87 10.75 6.46
N LEU A 183 24.64 11.10 6.81
CA LEU A 183 23.86 10.43 7.85
C LEU A 183 22.49 10.09 7.28
N ALA A 184 22.08 8.84 7.37
CA ALA A 184 20.66 8.51 7.26
C ALA A 184 19.95 9.06 8.49
N ALA A 185 18.74 9.61 8.29
CA ALA A 185 17.91 10.18 9.34
C ALA A 185 16.47 9.74 9.16
N ASP A 186 15.79 9.45 10.26
CA ASP A 186 14.38 9.09 10.31
C ASP A 186 13.78 9.58 11.63
N ILE A 187 12.52 9.99 11.60
CA ILE A 187 11.78 10.46 12.77
C ILE A 187 10.55 9.61 13.04
N GLU A 188 10.20 9.48 14.32
CA GLU A 188 8.92 8.93 14.71
C GLU A 188 8.03 10.01 15.33
N THR A 189 6.76 10.00 14.91
CA THR A 189 5.78 11.03 15.26
C THR A 189 4.46 10.41 15.70
N THR A 190 3.66 11.16 16.47
CA THR A 190 2.34 10.70 16.93
C THR A 190 1.28 10.67 15.82
N GLY A 191 1.57 11.21 14.64
CA GLY A 191 0.63 11.28 13.53
C GLY A 191 1.26 11.73 12.22
N LEU A 192 0.48 11.69 11.16
CA LEU A 192 0.94 11.99 9.79
C LEU A 192 0.89 13.49 9.45
N ASN A 193 0.10 14.28 10.18
CA ASN A 193 -0.05 15.71 9.98
C ASN A 193 0.90 16.47 10.91
N PRO A 194 1.90 17.20 10.39
CA PRO A 194 2.84 17.92 11.24
C PRO A 194 2.19 18.95 12.16
N PHE A 195 1.05 19.51 11.78
CA PHE A 195 0.32 20.51 12.56
C PHE A 195 -0.44 19.94 13.77
N GLU A 196 -0.64 18.62 13.83
CA GLU A 196 -1.45 17.92 14.84
C GLU A 196 -0.68 16.81 15.56
N SER A 197 0.61 16.63 15.23
CA SER A 197 1.45 15.58 15.76
C SER A 197 2.64 16.13 16.54
N GLU A 198 3.27 15.26 17.33
CA GLU A 198 4.48 15.54 18.08
C GLU A 198 5.65 14.73 17.54
N LEU A 199 6.86 15.28 17.61
CA LEU A 199 8.10 14.54 17.37
C LEU A 199 8.48 13.76 18.62
N TRP A 200 8.66 12.46 18.50
CA TRP A 200 9.03 11.60 19.62
C TRP A 200 10.49 11.18 19.60
N THR A 201 10.96 10.67 18.47
CA THR A 201 12.34 10.22 18.31
C THR A 201 12.94 10.70 17.00
N ILE A 202 14.27 10.77 16.94
CA ILE A 202 15.04 10.90 15.73
C ILE A 202 16.22 9.92 15.79
N ALA A 203 16.46 9.20 14.71
CA ALA A 203 17.60 8.32 14.59
C ALA A 203 18.54 8.81 13.48
N PHE A 204 19.83 8.55 13.67
CA PHE A 204 20.86 8.78 12.67
C PHE A 204 21.73 7.54 12.52
N ALA A 205 22.05 7.16 11.28
CA ALA A 205 22.99 6.09 10.98
C ALA A 205 24.00 6.56 9.94
N TRP A 206 25.27 6.15 10.12
CA TRP A 206 26.38 6.52 9.25
C TRP A 206 26.86 5.38 8.35
N ASN A 207 26.28 4.20 8.54
CA ASN A 207 26.38 3.05 7.64
C ASN A 207 25.19 2.11 7.87
N GLU A 208 25.23 0.91 7.32
CA GLU A 208 24.14 -0.07 7.39
C GLU A 208 23.98 -0.75 8.77
N HIS A 209 24.96 -0.60 9.68
CA HIS A 209 25.00 -1.32 10.95
C HIS A 209 25.16 -0.41 12.17
N ASP A 210 25.66 0.81 11.97
CA ASP A 210 26.04 1.69 13.07
C ASP A 210 25.16 2.95 13.07
N GLY A 211 24.62 3.26 14.23
CA GLY A 211 23.71 4.38 14.38
C GLY A 211 23.37 4.73 15.81
N LYS A 212 22.67 5.85 15.98
CA LYS A 212 22.23 6.36 17.28
C LYS A 212 20.80 6.90 17.17
N VAL A 213 19.97 6.62 18.16
CA VAL A 213 18.61 7.15 18.26
C VAL A 213 18.47 8.01 19.50
N PHE A 214 17.68 9.08 19.38
CA PHE A 214 17.48 10.10 20.40
C PHE A 214 15.99 10.24 20.73
N ASP A 215 15.70 10.40 22.03
CA ASP A 215 14.42 10.89 22.53
C ASP A 215 14.36 12.41 22.38
N ILE A 216 13.46 12.91 21.56
CA ILE A 216 13.31 14.35 21.29
C ILE A 216 11.96 14.91 21.74
N ARG A 217 11.27 14.24 22.66
CA ARG A 217 9.99 14.73 23.23
C ARG A 217 10.14 16.01 24.05
N GLY A 218 11.33 16.30 24.54
CA GLY A 218 11.65 17.49 25.30
C GLY A 218 12.13 18.69 24.47
N ASP A 219 13.17 19.37 24.97
CA ASP A 219 13.82 20.49 24.29
C ASP A 219 14.54 20.02 22.99
N LYS A 220 14.27 20.72 21.91
CA LYS A 220 14.78 20.39 20.57
C LYS A 220 15.84 21.39 20.09
N THR A 221 16.32 22.27 20.97
CA THR A 221 17.27 23.33 20.60
C THR A 221 18.57 22.76 20.05
N ALA A 222 19.14 21.75 20.73
CA ALA A 222 20.36 21.08 20.31
C ALA A 222 20.20 20.37 18.95
N LEU A 223 19.04 19.73 18.70
CA LEU A 223 18.73 19.13 17.41
C LEU A 223 18.67 20.19 16.29
N LYS A 224 17.97 21.30 16.52
CA LYS A 224 17.90 22.41 15.56
C LYS A 224 19.27 22.95 15.23
N GLU A 225 20.11 23.18 16.25
CA GLU A 225 21.49 23.65 16.10
C GLU A 225 22.32 22.65 15.29
N PHE A 226 22.25 21.37 15.61
CA PHE A 226 22.92 20.31 14.86
C PHE A 226 22.51 20.32 13.39
N LEU A 227 21.20 20.23 13.08
CA LEU A 227 20.72 20.21 11.70
C LEU A 227 21.12 21.47 10.91
N THR A 228 21.16 22.63 11.57
CA THR A 228 21.58 23.90 10.95
C THR A 228 23.08 23.90 10.64
N THR A 229 23.91 23.43 11.55
CA THR A 229 25.37 23.51 11.47
C THR A 229 26.02 22.32 10.75
N TYR A 230 25.35 21.19 10.68
CA TYR A 230 25.84 19.99 10.01
C TYR A 230 26.12 20.28 8.51
N LYS A 231 27.32 19.90 8.05
CA LYS A 231 27.80 20.17 6.68
C LYS A 231 27.68 18.98 5.72
N GLY A 232 27.44 17.79 6.26
CA GLY A 232 27.26 16.58 5.47
C GLY A 232 25.88 16.50 4.82
N LYS A 233 25.61 15.35 4.19
CA LYS A 233 24.31 15.01 3.60
C LYS A 233 23.41 14.32 4.61
N LEU A 234 22.13 14.58 4.54
CA LEU A 234 21.09 13.92 5.33
C LEU A 234 20.25 13.05 4.39
N LEU A 235 20.33 11.75 4.58
CA LEU A 235 19.63 10.77 3.77
C LEU A 235 18.34 10.33 4.47
N PHE A 236 17.23 10.50 3.81
CA PHE A 236 15.90 10.07 4.28
C PHE A 236 15.31 8.97 3.39
N HIS A 237 14.24 8.35 3.85
CA HIS A 237 13.38 7.53 3.01
C HIS A 237 12.00 8.16 2.90
N ASN A 238 11.65 8.76 1.75
CA ASN A 238 10.51 9.65 1.60
C ASN A 238 10.70 10.96 2.38
N ALA A 239 11.76 11.67 2.04
CA ALA A 239 12.24 12.91 2.69
C ALA A 239 11.13 13.95 2.94
N THR A 240 10.06 13.92 2.15
CA THR A 240 8.92 14.83 2.31
C THR A 240 8.25 14.71 3.68
N PHE A 241 8.16 13.50 4.23
CA PHE A 241 7.55 13.27 5.53
C PHE A 241 8.40 13.89 6.65
N ASP A 242 9.65 13.46 6.75
CA ASP A 242 10.54 13.84 7.84
C ASP A 242 10.84 15.35 7.84
N ILE A 243 11.21 15.87 6.69
CA ILE A 243 11.62 17.28 6.57
C ILE A 243 10.46 18.21 6.92
N LYS A 244 9.23 17.94 6.48
CA LYS A 244 8.07 18.78 6.86
C LYS A 244 7.84 18.83 8.36
N HIS A 245 7.90 17.68 9.04
CA HIS A 245 7.76 17.64 10.49
C HIS A 245 8.90 18.38 11.19
N LEU A 246 10.15 18.15 10.76
CA LEU A 246 11.30 18.86 11.30
C LEU A 246 11.19 20.38 11.08
N VAL A 247 10.81 20.83 9.89
CA VAL A 247 10.63 22.25 9.59
C VAL A 247 9.55 22.87 10.47
N TYR A 248 8.38 22.23 10.55
CA TYR A 248 7.30 22.74 11.36
C TYR A 248 7.69 22.86 12.84
N HIS A 249 8.22 21.80 13.43
CA HIS A 249 8.50 21.76 14.86
C HIS A 249 9.75 22.52 15.30
N LEU A 250 10.72 22.76 14.41
CA LEU A 250 12.00 23.37 14.77
C LEU A 250 12.13 24.81 14.30
N TRP A 251 11.52 25.20 13.21
CA TRP A 251 11.70 26.55 12.62
C TRP A 251 10.44 27.40 12.64
N MET A 252 9.25 26.82 12.46
CA MET A 252 8.01 27.62 12.45
C MET A 252 7.57 27.94 13.88
N LYS A 253 7.22 29.20 14.14
CA LYS A 253 6.70 29.71 15.42
C LYS A 253 5.22 29.43 15.58
N HIS A 254 4.53 29.33 14.48
CA HIS A 254 3.10 29.01 14.35
C HIS A 254 2.80 28.47 12.96
N ASP A 255 1.61 27.97 12.73
CA ASP A 255 1.17 27.28 11.53
C ASP A 255 1.06 28.15 10.25
N LEU A 256 1.21 29.47 10.37
CA LEU A 256 1.26 30.44 9.26
C LEU A 256 2.63 31.16 9.16
N ASP A 257 3.66 30.69 9.85
CA ASP A 257 5.01 31.27 9.82
C ASP A 257 5.74 30.90 8.52
N ILE A 258 5.48 31.68 7.47
CA ILE A 258 6.10 31.48 6.15
C ILE A 258 7.61 31.71 6.20
N GLU A 259 8.09 32.69 6.98
CA GLU A 259 9.52 32.97 7.12
C GLU A 259 10.24 31.79 7.77
N GLY A 260 9.76 31.32 8.92
CA GLY A 260 10.31 30.15 9.59
C GLY A 260 10.24 28.88 8.72
N MET A 261 9.16 28.70 7.95
CA MET A 261 9.05 27.61 6.99
C MET A 261 10.16 27.66 5.93
N LEU A 262 10.37 28.83 5.32
CA LEU A 262 11.38 28.99 4.27
C LEU A 262 12.78 28.82 4.82
N ASP A 263 13.08 29.37 6.01
CA ASP A 263 14.36 29.19 6.70
C ASP A 263 14.63 27.70 6.98
N GLY A 264 13.63 26.98 7.49
CA GLY A 264 13.72 25.55 7.74
C GLY A 264 13.96 24.75 6.45
N LEU A 265 13.20 25.00 5.39
CA LEU A 265 13.38 24.34 4.11
C LEU A 265 14.77 24.63 3.50
N ASP A 266 15.30 25.84 3.67
CA ASP A 266 16.61 26.21 3.14
C ASP A 266 17.76 25.44 3.81
N VAL A 267 17.63 25.09 5.09
CA VAL A 267 18.58 24.21 5.80
C VAL A 267 18.74 22.87 5.09
N PHE A 268 17.66 22.32 4.54
CA PHE A 268 17.68 21.01 3.88
C PHE A 268 17.97 21.08 2.39
N ARG A 269 17.73 22.21 1.71
CA ARG A 269 17.74 22.36 0.24
C ARG A 269 18.90 21.67 -0.48
N ASN A 270 20.12 21.81 0.02
CA ASN A 270 21.32 21.25 -0.59
C ASN A 270 21.91 20.07 0.20
N LYS A 271 21.26 19.67 1.28
CA LYS A 271 21.77 18.62 2.18
C LYS A 271 21.01 17.32 2.05
N PHE A 272 19.72 17.34 1.71
CA PHE A 272 18.93 16.12 1.72
C PHE A 272 19.24 15.22 0.53
N GLU A 273 19.17 13.93 0.78
CA GLU A 273 19.09 12.84 -0.17
C GLU A 273 17.86 11.98 0.16
N ASP A 274 17.33 11.25 -0.83
CA ASP A 274 16.13 10.45 -0.67
C ASP A 274 16.32 9.04 -1.25
N SER A 275 16.41 8.05 -0.37
CA SER A 275 16.58 6.65 -0.79
C SER A 275 15.35 6.09 -1.52
N GLN A 276 14.13 6.61 -1.26
CA GLN A 276 12.95 6.28 -2.03
C GLN A 276 13.05 6.82 -3.46
N GLY A 277 13.54 8.06 -3.62
CA GLY A 277 13.76 8.67 -4.92
C GLY A 277 14.82 7.94 -5.74
N ILE A 278 15.94 7.55 -5.13
CA ILE A 278 16.96 6.73 -5.79
C ILE A 278 16.41 5.36 -6.19
N ALA A 279 15.65 4.69 -5.33
CA ALA A 279 15.02 3.41 -5.66
C ALA A 279 14.02 3.58 -6.82
N PHE A 280 13.26 4.68 -6.85
CA PHE A 280 12.33 4.99 -7.93
C PHE A 280 13.06 5.11 -9.28
N VAL A 281 14.11 5.92 -9.37
CA VAL A 281 14.83 6.13 -10.64
C VAL A 281 15.64 4.90 -11.07
N ALA A 282 16.07 4.08 -10.12
CA ALA A 282 16.79 2.83 -10.40
C ALA A 282 15.88 1.69 -10.85
N THR A 283 14.59 1.68 -10.44
CA THR A 283 13.70 0.52 -10.63
C THR A 283 12.40 0.86 -11.34
N ASN A 284 12.24 2.08 -11.85
CA ASN A 284 11.00 2.49 -12.52
C ASN A 284 10.72 1.62 -13.75
N ASN A 285 9.84 0.66 -13.61
CA ASN A 285 9.47 -0.28 -14.64
C ASN A 285 7.95 -0.27 -14.90
N CYS A 286 7.54 -0.99 -15.97
CA CYS A 286 6.14 -1.00 -16.44
C CYS A 286 5.15 -1.70 -15.51
N ASN A 287 5.58 -2.31 -14.39
CA ASN A 287 4.64 -3.12 -13.61
C ASN A 287 4.36 -2.40 -12.31
N GLU A 288 4.59 -2.07 -11.42
CA GLU A 288 4.28 -1.32 -10.20
C GLU A 288 5.58 -0.95 -9.46
N ASN A 289 5.67 0.30 -9.06
CA ASN A 289 6.78 0.72 -8.21
C ASN A 289 6.49 0.34 -6.76
N VAL A 290 7.33 -0.52 -6.20
CA VAL A 290 7.30 -0.86 -4.78
C VAL A 290 8.39 -0.04 -4.10
N LEU A 291 7.98 1.02 -3.39
CA LEU A 291 8.88 2.03 -2.84
C LEU A 291 8.80 2.14 -1.31
N SER A 292 8.14 1.20 -0.65
CA SER A 292 8.11 1.13 0.81
C SER A 292 9.47 0.67 1.35
N LEU A 293 10.01 1.34 2.37
CA LEU A 293 11.27 0.97 3.02
C LEU A 293 11.29 -0.50 3.45
N LYS A 294 10.19 -0.95 4.05
CA LYS A 294 10.04 -2.31 4.57
C LYS A 294 10.11 -3.38 3.47
N ASP A 295 9.62 -3.05 2.28
CA ASP A 295 9.70 -3.95 1.12
C ASP A 295 11.07 -3.90 0.44
N LEU A 296 11.69 -2.71 0.34
CA LEU A 296 12.99 -2.51 -0.30
C LEU A 296 14.15 -3.08 0.52
N ALA A 297 14.03 -3.03 1.85
CA ALA A 297 15.05 -3.50 2.78
C ALA A 297 14.72 -4.87 3.40
N HIS A 298 13.70 -5.59 2.92
CA HIS A 298 13.26 -6.84 3.55
C HIS A 298 14.37 -7.89 3.64
N GLU A 299 15.19 -8.05 2.63
CA GLU A 299 16.30 -9.00 2.60
C GLU A 299 17.43 -8.66 3.60
N PHE A 300 17.50 -7.40 4.03
CA PHE A 300 18.46 -6.89 5.00
C PHE A 300 17.88 -6.88 6.42
N ALA A 301 16.80 -6.15 6.63
CA ALA A 301 16.22 -5.90 7.95
C ALA A 301 15.12 -6.91 8.35
N GLY A 302 14.60 -7.68 7.39
CA GLY A 302 13.58 -8.67 7.64
C GLY A 302 12.19 -8.09 7.91
N ASN A 303 11.41 -8.80 8.71
CA ASN A 303 10.00 -8.49 8.97
C ASN A 303 9.76 -7.74 10.28
N TYR A 304 10.68 -6.91 10.73
CA TYR A 304 10.64 -6.20 12.02
C TYR A 304 9.39 -5.31 12.23
N ALA A 305 8.77 -4.86 11.15
CA ALA A 305 7.61 -3.95 11.18
C ALA A 305 6.25 -4.65 11.00
N VAL A 306 6.19 -5.98 10.95
CA VAL A 306 4.94 -6.71 10.60
C VAL A 306 3.82 -6.47 11.59
N ASP A 307 4.14 -6.39 12.87
CA ASP A 307 3.17 -6.26 13.95
C ASP A 307 3.00 -4.80 14.45
N VAL A 308 3.79 -3.87 13.92
CA VAL A 308 3.70 -2.45 14.26
C VAL A 308 2.60 -1.80 13.42
N LYS A 309 1.45 -1.55 14.05
CA LYS A 309 0.29 -0.88 13.43
C LYS A 309 0.14 0.58 13.85
N ASP A 310 0.58 0.90 15.05
CA ASP A 310 0.43 2.20 15.68
C ASP A 310 1.59 2.36 16.67
N ILE A 311 2.52 3.23 16.33
CA ILE A 311 3.74 3.46 17.12
C ILE A 311 3.44 4.02 18.52
N THR A 312 2.31 4.69 18.70
CA THR A 312 1.91 5.25 20.00
C THR A 312 1.52 4.18 21.02
N LYS A 313 1.33 2.93 20.56
CA LYS A 313 0.90 1.79 21.38
C LYS A 313 2.00 0.80 21.70
N ILE A 314 3.20 0.99 21.17
CA ILE A 314 4.34 0.13 21.49
C ILE A 314 5.15 0.71 22.65
N PRO A 315 5.88 -0.13 23.43
CA PRO A 315 6.81 0.36 24.45
C PRO A 315 7.85 1.30 23.84
N PHE A 316 8.24 2.34 24.60
CA PHE A 316 9.15 3.36 24.09
C PHE A 316 10.51 2.81 23.67
N ASP A 317 11.06 1.85 24.43
CA ASP A 317 12.32 1.18 24.06
C ASP A 317 12.21 0.43 22.73
N ALA A 318 11.06 -0.20 22.48
CA ALA A 318 10.80 -0.85 21.19
C ALA A 318 10.63 0.17 20.03
N LEU A 319 10.15 1.39 20.33
CA LEU A 319 10.10 2.49 19.36
C LEU A 319 11.49 2.99 19.00
N LEU A 320 12.39 3.12 19.98
CA LEU A 320 13.79 3.48 19.73
C LEU A 320 14.48 2.45 18.82
N GLU A 321 14.32 1.17 19.11
CA GLU A 321 14.86 0.09 18.28
C GLU A 321 14.25 0.11 16.86
N TYR A 322 12.94 0.33 16.76
CA TYR A 322 12.22 0.41 15.49
C TYR A 322 12.76 1.56 14.62
N ASN A 323 12.89 2.77 15.18
CA ASN A 323 13.41 3.94 14.50
C ASN A 323 14.88 3.75 14.07
N LEU A 324 15.69 3.08 14.91
CA LEU A 324 17.07 2.74 14.57
C LEU A 324 17.13 1.79 13.37
N ILE A 325 16.28 0.75 13.33
CA ILE A 325 16.23 -0.17 12.18
C ILE A 325 15.87 0.57 10.89
N ASP A 326 14.98 1.57 10.96
CA ASP A 326 14.57 2.34 9.78
C ASP A 326 15.72 3.15 9.18
N VAL A 327 16.59 3.76 9.98
CA VAL A 327 17.76 4.48 9.44
C VAL A 327 18.84 3.54 8.89
N LEU A 328 19.06 2.36 9.51
CA LEU A 328 19.97 1.34 8.97
C LEU A 328 19.44 0.81 7.62
N ALA A 329 18.15 0.52 7.55
CA ALA A 329 17.47 0.11 6.32
C ALA A 329 17.53 1.19 5.23
N THR A 330 17.44 2.46 5.61
CA THR A 330 17.56 3.61 4.70
C THR A 330 18.95 3.68 4.06
N ASN A 331 20.02 3.47 4.83
CA ASN A 331 21.38 3.34 4.30
C ASN A 331 21.52 2.14 3.35
N TYR A 332 20.96 0.99 3.73
CA TYR A 332 20.98 -0.19 2.88
C TYR A 332 20.32 0.05 1.53
N VAL A 333 19.12 0.65 1.52
CA VAL A 333 18.38 0.96 0.29
C VAL A 333 19.18 1.93 -0.59
N TRP A 334 19.78 2.95 0.00
CA TRP A 334 20.63 3.89 -0.72
C TRP A 334 21.81 3.20 -1.39
N ASN A 335 22.57 2.40 -0.64
CA ASN A 335 23.75 1.70 -1.12
C ASN A 335 23.43 0.66 -2.20
N LYS A 336 22.26 0.03 -2.09
CA LYS A 336 21.78 -0.95 -3.08
C LYS A 336 21.42 -0.27 -4.42
N TYR A 337 20.68 0.83 -4.39
CA TYR A 337 20.07 1.39 -5.60
C TYR A 337 20.88 2.53 -6.24
N LEU A 338 21.68 3.26 -5.49
CA LEU A 338 22.52 4.33 -6.05
C LEU A 338 23.44 3.85 -7.19
N PRO A 339 24.17 2.74 -7.07
CA PRO A 339 25.02 2.25 -8.17
C PRO A 339 24.23 1.92 -9.45
N ILE A 340 22.99 1.46 -9.30
CA ILE A 340 22.09 1.17 -10.43
C ILE A 340 21.68 2.48 -11.11
N ALA A 341 21.23 3.48 -10.35
CA ALA A 341 20.85 4.79 -10.86
C ALA A 341 22.01 5.49 -11.59
N ILE A 342 23.24 5.37 -11.06
CA ILE A 342 24.44 5.90 -11.71
C ILE A 342 24.71 5.17 -13.03
N LYS A 343 24.70 3.84 -13.02
CA LYS A 343 24.94 3.01 -14.21
C LYS A 343 23.95 3.30 -15.32
N ASP A 344 22.69 3.55 -14.96
CA ASP A 344 21.59 3.80 -15.89
C ASP A 344 21.43 5.29 -16.26
N ASN A 345 22.42 6.14 -15.87
CA ASN A 345 22.47 7.58 -16.15
C ASN A 345 21.24 8.36 -15.63
N GLN A 346 20.66 7.96 -14.50
CA GLN A 346 19.48 8.59 -13.91
C GLN A 346 19.80 9.76 -12.96
N MET A 347 21.08 10.01 -12.67
CA MET A 347 21.47 11.03 -11.68
C MET A 347 21.12 12.45 -12.09
N ASP A 348 21.15 12.76 -13.39
CA ASP A 348 20.74 14.10 -13.87
C ASP A 348 19.26 14.38 -13.56
N PHE A 349 18.38 13.39 -13.80
CA PHE A 349 16.99 13.50 -13.43
C PHE A 349 16.80 13.62 -11.91
N TYR A 350 17.53 12.80 -11.13
CA TYR A 350 17.45 12.82 -9.67
C TYR A 350 17.86 14.20 -9.09
N GLU A 351 18.99 14.73 -9.51
CA GLU A 351 19.53 16.00 -8.97
C GLU A 351 18.78 17.23 -9.48
N ASN A 352 18.45 17.28 -10.78
CA ASN A 352 17.96 18.49 -11.43
C ASN A 352 16.43 18.54 -11.59
N MET A 353 15.72 17.44 -11.42
CA MET A 353 14.25 17.39 -11.47
C MET A 353 13.63 16.86 -10.18
N TYR A 354 14.01 15.67 -9.73
CA TYR A 354 13.39 15.04 -8.58
C TYR A 354 13.59 15.88 -7.30
N LYS A 355 14.81 16.15 -6.90
CA LYS A 355 15.09 16.89 -5.66
C LYS A 355 14.47 18.32 -5.62
N PRO A 356 14.59 19.15 -6.66
CA PRO A 356 13.90 20.45 -6.68
C PRO A 356 12.39 20.34 -6.61
N SER A 357 11.80 19.31 -7.24
CA SER A 357 10.36 19.06 -7.18
C SER A 357 9.91 18.65 -5.79
N ILE A 358 10.67 17.81 -5.08
CA ILE A 358 10.41 17.42 -3.69
C ILE A 358 10.44 18.64 -2.78
N MET A 359 11.40 19.56 -2.95
CA MET A 359 11.43 20.82 -2.18
C MET A 359 10.17 21.66 -2.41
N THR A 360 9.73 21.78 -3.65
CA THR A 360 8.49 22.50 -4.00
C THR A 360 7.26 21.82 -3.39
N ILE A 361 7.19 20.50 -3.45
CA ILE A 361 6.10 19.70 -2.84
C ILE A 361 6.05 19.93 -1.33
N MET A 362 7.18 19.87 -0.62
CA MET A 362 7.23 20.13 0.81
C MET A 362 6.70 21.53 1.16
N GLN A 363 7.08 22.55 0.39
CA GLN A 363 6.56 23.90 0.57
C GLN A 363 5.04 23.95 0.33
N MET A 364 4.54 23.37 -0.77
CA MET A 364 3.11 23.30 -1.07
C MET A 364 2.32 22.60 0.04
N GLU A 365 2.83 21.49 0.54
CA GLU A 365 2.17 20.71 1.58
C GLU A 365 2.19 21.40 2.96
N LEU A 366 3.23 22.19 3.28
CA LEU A 366 3.28 22.99 4.51
C LEU A 366 2.37 24.23 4.42
N VAL A 367 2.32 24.89 3.27
CA VAL A 367 1.41 26.05 3.07
C VAL A 367 -0.05 25.59 3.13
N GLY A 368 -0.39 24.56 2.37
CA GLY A 368 -1.77 24.10 2.21
C GLY A 368 -2.64 25.06 1.37
N LEU A 369 -3.88 24.66 1.10
CA LEU A 369 -4.84 25.44 0.34
C LEU A 369 -5.94 25.96 1.26
N PRO A 370 -6.05 27.27 1.49
CA PRO A 370 -7.02 27.85 2.42
C PRO A 370 -8.46 27.77 1.89
N MET A 371 -9.40 27.53 2.80
CA MET A 371 -10.82 27.39 2.52
C MET A 371 -11.65 28.36 3.35
N ASP A 372 -12.75 28.84 2.78
CA ASP A 372 -13.80 29.55 3.49
C ASP A 372 -14.71 28.54 4.22
N ASN A 373 -14.71 28.61 5.55
CA ASN A 373 -15.45 27.67 6.39
C ASN A 373 -16.97 27.79 6.21
N ASP A 374 -17.47 29.00 6.02
CA ASP A 374 -18.93 29.26 5.91
C ASP A 374 -19.44 28.76 4.55
N VAL A 375 -18.69 29.03 3.48
CA VAL A 375 -18.99 28.51 2.14
C VAL A 375 -18.96 26.99 2.15
N LEU A 376 -17.95 26.37 2.80
CA LEU A 376 -17.82 24.91 2.90
C LEU A 376 -19.00 24.28 3.65
N ASN A 377 -19.37 24.82 4.80
CA ASN A 377 -20.50 24.32 5.60
C ASN A 377 -21.81 24.42 4.82
N LYS A 378 -22.07 25.58 4.24
CA LYS A 378 -23.27 25.80 3.41
C LYS A 378 -23.33 24.87 2.21
N LEU A 379 -22.19 24.63 1.55
CA LEU A 379 -22.08 23.69 0.43
C LEU A 379 -22.41 22.26 0.86
N SER A 380 -21.92 21.85 2.03
CA SER A 380 -22.22 20.54 2.61
C SER A 380 -23.71 20.35 2.87
N GLU A 381 -24.36 21.34 3.46
CA GLU A 381 -25.82 21.33 3.72
C GLU A 381 -26.63 21.28 2.42
N ASP A 382 -26.31 22.18 1.47
CA ASP A 382 -27.00 22.27 0.18
C ASP A 382 -26.93 20.97 -0.61
N PHE A 383 -25.74 20.37 -0.66
CA PHE A 383 -25.52 19.13 -1.40
C PHE A 383 -26.15 17.93 -0.72
N THR A 384 -26.13 17.86 0.61
CA THR A 384 -26.83 16.81 1.36
C THR A 384 -28.34 16.89 1.07
N LYS A 385 -28.95 18.07 1.19
CA LYS A 385 -30.36 18.25 0.89
C LYS A 385 -30.71 17.88 -0.56
N TYR A 386 -29.88 18.32 -1.50
CA TYR A 386 -30.11 18.03 -2.91
C TYR A 386 -29.97 16.52 -3.21
N ASN A 387 -29.02 15.84 -2.59
CA ASN A 387 -28.89 14.39 -2.71
C ASN A 387 -30.10 13.64 -2.12
N ASP A 388 -30.60 14.08 -0.97
CA ASP A 388 -31.83 13.52 -0.36
C ASP A 388 -33.05 13.68 -1.26
N ASP A 389 -33.18 14.83 -1.93
CA ASP A 389 -34.28 15.07 -2.86
C ASP A 389 -34.15 14.20 -4.13
N LEU A 390 -32.93 14.01 -4.66
CA LEU A 390 -32.67 13.08 -5.77
C LEU A 390 -32.92 11.62 -5.38
N GLN A 391 -32.57 11.20 -4.16
CA GLN A 391 -32.87 9.85 -3.68
C GLN A 391 -34.38 9.61 -3.60
N LYS A 392 -35.17 10.60 -3.12
CA LYS A 392 -36.64 10.52 -3.14
C LYS A 392 -37.18 10.45 -4.56
N GLU A 393 -36.66 11.28 -5.47
CA GLU A 393 -37.00 11.25 -6.90
C GLU A 393 -36.71 9.85 -7.47
N LEU A 394 -35.53 9.30 -7.23
CA LEU A 394 -35.13 7.98 -7.71
C LEU A 394 -36.10 6.88 -7.25
N LEU A 395 -36.48 6.88 -5.97
CA LEU A 395 -37.38 5.90 -5.40
C LEU A 395 -38.83 6.03 -5.91
N SER A 396 -39.19 7.16 -6.54
CA SER A 396 -40.51 7.39 -7.12
C SER A 396 -40.67 6.81 -8.53
N TYR A 397 -39.58 6.47 -9.23
CA TYR A 397 -39.65 5.93 -10.58
C TYR A 397 -40.26 4.49 -10.56
N PRO A 398 -41.25 4.20 -11.43
CA PRO A 398 -41.91 2.89 -11.51
C PRO A 398 -40.90 1.74 -11.76
N GLU A 399 -39.85 1.99 -12.55
CA GLU A 399 -38.82 1.05 -12.87
C GLU A 399 -37.99 0.67 -11.64
N VAL A 400 -37.70 1.63 -10.77
CA VAL A 400 -36.97 1.42 -9.51
C VAL A 400 -37.83 0.63 -8.54
N ILE A 401 -39.12 0.95 -8.44
CA ILE A 401 -40.08 0.21 -7.60
C ILE A 401 -40.19 -1.25 -8.08
N THR A 402 -40.26 -1.48 -9.40
CA THR A 402 -40.32 -2.81 -9.98
C THR A 402 -39.04 -3.59 -9.72
N THR A 403 -37.87 -2.97 -9.88
CA THR A 403 -36.57 -3.56 -9.59
C THR A 403 -36.46 -3.95 -8.12
N LEU A 404 -36.88 -3.09 -7.20
CA LEU A 404 -36.85 -3.35 -5.76
C LEU A 404 -37.72 -4.55 -5.37
N LYS A 405 -38.92 -4.66 -5.94
CA LYS A 405 -39.79 -5.82 -5.75
C LYS A 405 -39.10 -7.11 -6.21
N SER A 406 -38.44 -7.10 -7.37
CA SER A 406 -37.69 -8.25 -7.87
C SER A 406 -36.51 -8.61 -6.96
N ILE A 407 -35.74 -7.63 -6.47
CA ILE A 407 -34.63 -7.84 -5.52
C ILE A 407 -35.13 -8.50 -4.23
N ARG A 408 -36.21 -7.96 -3.64
CA ARG A 408 -36.79 -8.51 -2.41
C ARG A 408 -37.24 -9.95 -2.59
N LYS A 409 -37.93 -10.25 -3.68
CA LYS A 409 -38.39 -11.60 -4.01
C LYS A 409 -37.21 -12.56 -4.16
N GLU A 410 -36.17 -12.21 -4.88
CA GLU A 410 -34.98 -13.06 -5.02
C GLU A 410 -34.29 -13.34 -3.69
N LEU A 411 -34.25 -12.35 -2.78
CA LEU A 411 -33.71 -12.55 -1.44
C LEU A 411 -34.54 -13.53 -0.62
N VAL A 412 -35.89 -13.45 -0.69
CA VAL A 412 -36.80 -14.40 -0.05
C VAL A 412 -36.58 -15.80 -0.63
N ASP A 413 -36.58 -15.94 -1.95
CA ASP A 413 -36.43 -17.23 -2.63
C ASP A 413 -35.07 -17.86 -2.30
N ALA A 414 -33.97 -17.08 -2.36
CA ALA A 414 -32.63 -17.56 -2.03
C ALA A 414 -32.50 -17.96 -0.54
N HIS A 415 -33.21 -17.28 0.36
CA HIS A 415 -33.22 -17.61 1.78
C HIS A 415 -34.02 -18.90 2.00
N ASN A 416 -35.22 -19.00 1.44
CA ASN A 416 -36.11 -20.14 1.58
C ASN A 416 -35.50 -21.42 1.00
N LEU A 417 -34.72 -21.36 -0.07
CA LEU A 417 -33.97 -22.50 -0.61
C LEU A 417 -32.97 -23.12 0.38
N ARG A 418 -32.52 -22.37 1.37
CA ARG A 418 -31.57 -22.85 2.41
C ARG A 418 -32.28 -23.41 3.65
N LEU A 419 -33.56 -23.14 3.82
CA LEU A 419 -34.36 -23.55 4.98
C LEU A 419 -34.98 -24.93 4.76
N LYS A 420 -34.92 -25.78 5.79
CA LYS A 420 -35.44 -27.16 5.72
C LYS A 420 -36.91 -27.31 6.21
N THR A 421 -37.41 -26.33 6.95
CA THR A 421 -38.69 -26.53 7.70
C THR A 421 -39.68 -25.36 7.66
N VAL A 422 -39.28 -24.12 7.64
CA VAL A 422 -40.19 -22.97 7.64
C VAL A 422 -39.72 -21.97 6.57
N GLN A 423 -40.64 -21.61 5.66
CA GLN A 423 -40.39 -20.59 4.66
C GLN A 423 -40.77 -19.20 5.18
N HIS A 424 -39.97 -18.19 4.86
CA HIS A 424 -40.30 -16.81 5.13
C HIS A 424 -41.32 -16.29 4.13
N PRO A 425 -42.23 -15.39 4.57
CA PRO A 425 -43.17 -14.75 3.66
C PRO A 425 -42.44 -13.76 2.71
N ASP A 426 -43.08 -13.42 1.60
CA ASP A 426 -42.57 -12.47 0.61
C ASP A 426 -42.24 -11.07 1.21
N THR A 427 -42.91 -10.74 2.33
CA THR A 427 -42.68 -9.48 3.08
C THR A 427 -41.44 -9.49 3.98
N HIS A 428 -40.73 -10.63 4.10
CA HIS A 428 -39.59 -10.75 5.02
C HIS A 428 -38.49 -9.71 4.77
N TYR A 429 -38.29 -9.30 3.52
CA TYR A 429 -37.28 -8.32 3.11
C TYR A 429 -37.88 -6.95 2.74
N ASP A 430 -39.08 -6.58 3.23
CA ASP A 430 -39.69 -5.27 2.96
C ASP A 430 -38.89 -4.09 3.52
N HIS A 431 -38.04 -4.35 4.51
CA HIS A 431 -37.10 -3.38 5.07
C HIS A 431 -35.93 -3.03 4.13
N ILE A 432 -35.69 -3.83 3.08
CA ILE A 432 -34.64 -3.52 2.09
C ILE A 432 -35.12 -2.40 1.18
N GLU A 433 -34.29 -1.38 1.02
CA GLU A 433 -34.51 -0.27 0.11
C GLU A 433 -33.60 -0.37 -1.13
N PHE A 434 -34.00 0.31 -2.20
CA PHE A 434 -33.13 0.40 -3.38
C PHE A 434 -31.90 1.26 -3.02
N ASN A 435 -30.70 0.73 -3.28
CA ASN A 435 -29.45 1.39 -2.98
C ASN A 435 -28.75 1.79 -4.28
N SER A 436 -28.71 3.09 -4.58
CA SER A 436 -28.03 3.68 -5.74
C SER A 436 -26.52 3.47 -5.75
N ALA A 437 -25.90 3.28 -4.57
CA ALA A 437 -24.49 2.96 -4.44
C ALA A 437 -24.17 1.47 -4.63
N SER A 438 -25.19 0.59 -4.72
CA SER A 438 -25.00 -0.84 -4.95
C SER A 438 -24.88 -1.15 -6.45
N PRO A 439 -23.71 -1.59 -6.95
CA PRO A 439 -23.58 -1.97 -8.36
C PRO A 439 -24.57 -3.06 -8.79
N ASN A 440 -24.92 -3.96 -7.88
CA ASN A 440 -25.89 -5.03 -8.16
C ASN A 440 -27.33 -4.49 -8.34
N HIS A 441 -27.76 -3.56 -7.47
CA HIS A 441 -29.08 -2.94 -7.59
C HIS A 441 -29.19 -2.11 -8.87
N VAL A 442 -28.15 -1.32 -9.15
CA VAL A 442 -28.10 -0.48 -10.37
C VAL A 442 -28.00 -1.34 -11.63
N ALA A 443 -27.18 -2.39 -11.64
CA ALA A 443 -27.08 -3.29 -12.78
C ALA A 443 -28.42 -3.98 -13.07
N LYS A 444 -29.15 -4.40 -12.04
CA LYS A 444 -30.46 -5.00 -12.17
C LYS A 444 -31.51 -4.02 -12.74
N LEU A 445 -31.47 -2.77 -12.29
CA LEU A 445 -32.31 -1.72 -12.84
C LEU A 445 -32.02 -1.49 -14.34
N LEU A 446 -30.74 -1.29 -14.67
CA LEU A 446 -30.32 -0.94 -16.02
C LEU A 446 -30.52 -2.07 -17.04
N TYR A 447 -30.09 -3.28 -16.69
CA TYR A 447 -29.93 -4.36 -17.66
C TYR A 447 -31.09 -5.38 -17.61
N GLU A 448 -31.74 -5.57 -16.45
CA GLU A 448 -32.86 -6.50 -16.35
C GLU A 448 -34.21 -5.78 -16.44
N THR A 449 -34.42 -4.69 -15.67
CA THR A 449 -35.72 -4.01 -15.66
C THR A 449 -35.91 -3.08 -16.87
N LEU A 450 -34.89 -2.25 -17.19
CA LEU A 450 -34.94 -1.35 -18.34
C LEU A 450 -34.52 -2.02 -19.64
N GLY A 451 -33.88 -3.20 -19.59
CA GLY A 451 -33.43 -3.94 -20.76
C GLY A 451 -32.39 -3.23 -21.62
N LEU A 452 -31.56 -2.36 -21.00
CA LEU A 452 -30.55 -1.58 -21.72
C LEU A 452 -29.38 -2.48 -22.16
N GLU A 453 -28.71 -2.09 -23.25
CA GLU A 453 -27.54 -2.80 -23.73
C GLU A 453 -26.33 -2.66 -22.79
N VAL A 454 -25.61 -3.75 -22.56
CA VAL A 454 -24.37 -3.74 -21.78
C VAL A 454 -23.23 -3.18 -22.64
N LEU A 455 -22.92 -1.90 -22.46
CA LEU A 455 -21.89 -1.20 -23.24
C LEU A 455 -20.47 -1.48 -22.69
N ASN A 456 -20.32 -1.55 -21.36
CA ASN A 456 -19.04 -1.78 -20.68
C ASN A 456 -19.15 -2.92 -19.68
N ARG A 457 -18.00 -3.58 -19.42
CA ARG A 457 -17.87 -4.61 -18.39
C ARG A 457 -16.71 -4.28 -17.45
N THR A 458 -16.86 -4.67 -16.20
CA THR A 458 -15.79 -4.59 -15.19
C THR A 458 -14.65 -5.57 -15.53
N LYS A 459 -13.50 -5.41 -14.87
CA LYS A 459 -12.36 -6.36 -14.98
C LYS A 459 -12.75 -7.81 -14.64
N THR A 460 -13.79 -8.01 -13.84
CA THR A 460 -14.33 -9.34 -13.48
C THR A 460 -15.41 -9.85 -14.44
N GLY A 461 -15.69 -9.12 -15.52
CA GLY A 461 -16.65 -9.50 -16.57
C GLY A 461 -18.11 -9.13 -16.29
N ASN A 462 -18.44 -8.55 -15.13
CA ASN A 462 -19.79 -8.09 -14.81
C ASN A 462 -20.15 -6.83 -15.61
N PRO A 463 -21.45 -6.59 -15.94
CA PRO A 463 -21.90 -5.33 -16.53
C PRO A 463 -21.47 -4.14 -15.65
N SER A 464 -20.87 -3.11 -16.26
CA SER A 464 -20.47 -1.89 -15.53
C SER A 464 -21.67 -0.98 -15.26
N THR A 465 -21.62 -0.28 -14.13
CA THR A 465 -22.61 0.72 -13.69
C THR A 465 -21.93 2.04 -13.29
N ASP A 466 -20.67 2.22 -13.71
CA ASP A 466 -19.89 3.43 -13.41
C ASP A 466 -20.41 4.65 -14.17
N ASN A 467 -19.92 5.83 -13.77
CA ASN A 467 -20.35 7.09 -14.35
C ASN A 467 -20.10 7.19 -15.85
N ASP A 468 -19.00 6.58 -16.35
CA ASP A 468 -18.69 6.58 -17.78
C ASP A 468 -19.72 5.74 -18.56
N THR A 469 -20.10 4.59 -18.03
CA THR A 469 -21.16 3.75 -18.60
C THR A 469 -22.51 4.44 -18.56
N LEU A 470 -22.87 5.09 -17.44
CA LEU A 470 -24.12 5.84 -17.35
C LEU A 470 -24.16 7.02 -18.34
N THR A 471 -23.02 7.69 -18.54
CA THR A 471 -22.89 8.76 -19.55
C THR A 471 -23.16 8.26 -20.96
N LEU A 472 -22.58 7.11 -21.33
CA LEU A 472 -22.82 6.48 -22.62
C LEU A 472 -24.27 6.02 -22.78
N LEU A 473 -24.86 5.44 -21.74
CA LEU A 473 -26.26 5.01 -21.74
C LEU A 473 -27.19 6.22 -21.86
N ARG A 474 -26.94 7.33 -21.15
CA ARG A 474 -27.72 8.55 -21.25
C ARG A 474 -27.66 9.18 -22.65
N ALA A 475 -26.47 9.17 -23.26
CA ALA A 475 -26.33 9.65 -24.65
C ALA A 475 -27.14 8.81 -25.65
N ARG A 476 -27.22 7.49 -25.41
CA ARG A 476 -27.94 6.55 -26.28
C ARG A 476 -29.45 6.52 -26.04
N TYR A 477 -29.87 6.74 -24.79
CA TYR A 477 -31.27 6.70 -24.33
C TYR A 477 -31.65 8.00 -23.61
N PRO A 478 -31.72 9.12 -24.36
CA PRO A 478 -31.92 10.46 -23.76
C PRO A 478 -33.28 10.64 -23.06
N ASP A 479 -34.28 9.83 -23.40
CA ASP A 479 -35.63 9.92 -22.84
C ASP A 479 -35.80 9.19 -21.51
N ILE A 480 -34.79 8.44 -21.06
CA ILE A 480 -34.85 7.68 -19.80
C ILE A 480 -34.36 8.55 -18.64
N GLU A 481 -35.28 9.22 -17.95
CA GLU A 481 -34.95 10.18 -16.91
C GLU A 481 -34.27 9.58 -15.67
N VAL A 482 -34.52 8.32 -15.34
CA VAL A 482 -33.84 7.62 -14.24
C VAL A 482 -32.32 7.58 -14.42
N LEU A 483 -31.81 7.57 -15.68
CA LEU A 483 -30.37 7.64 -15.94
C LEU A 483 -29.78 8.98 -15.50
N ARG A 484 -30.48 10.10 -15.77
CA ARG A 484 -30.07 11.42 -15.31
C ARG A 484 -30.00 11.47 -13.78
N CYS A 485 -31.06 10.99 -13.14
CA CYS A 485 -31.14 10.97 -11.68
C CYS A 485 -29.99 10.13 -11.05
N LEU A 486 -29.69 8.96 -11.60
CA LEU A 486 -28.57 8.12 -11.14
C LEU A 486 -27.21 8.82 -11.33
N MET A 487 -26.97 9.49 -12.46
CA MET A 487 -25.73 10.22 -12.72
C MET A 487 -25.55 11.39 -11.73
N ASP A 488 -26.60 12.15 -11.49
CA ASP A 488 -26.58 13.26 -10.54
C ASP A 488 -26.29 12.75 -9.11
N ILE A 489 -26.92 11.66 -8.69
CA ILE A 489 -26.67 11.01 -7.40
C ILE A 489 -25.21 10.53 -7.30
N GLN A 490 -24.70 9.77 -8.27
CA GLN A 490 -23.32 9.28 -8.22
C GLN A 490 -22.29 10.41 -8.16
N SER A 491 -22.53 11.51 -8.90
CA SER A 491 -21.69 12.70 -8.85
C SER A 491 -21.67 13.34 -7.46
N LEU A 492 -22.85 13.49 -6.83
CA LEU A 492 -22.99 14.06 -5.49
C LEU A 492 -22.45 13.13 -4.40
N GLU A 493 -22.74 11.83 -4.47
CA GLU A 493 -22.23 10.85 -3.50
C GLU A 493 -20.70 10.83 -3.46
N LYS A 494 -20.03 10.98 -4.62
CA LYS A 494 -18.57 11.11 -4.66
C LYS A 494 -18.11 12.40 -3.96
N ILE A 495 -18.80 13.52 -4.17
CA ILE A 495 -18.46 14.79 -3.53
C ILE A 495 -18.71 14.70 -2.02
N LEU A 496 -19.88 14.25 -1.60
CA LEU A 496 -20.28 14.13 -0.20
C LEU A 496 -19.53 13.04 0.56
N GLY A 497 -19.18 11.94 -0.10
CA GLY A 497 -18.48 10.83 0.53
C GLY A 497 -16.95 10.97 0.58
N THR A 498 -16.37 11.77 -0.30
CA THR A 498 -14.90 11.85 -0.43
C THR A 498 -14.38 13.26 -0.15
N TYR A 499 -14.87 14.26 -0.89
CA TYR A 499 -14.28 15.61 -0.84
C TYR A 499 -14.75 16.43 0.34
N ILE A 500 -16.06 16.53 0.57
CA ILE A 500 -16.60 17.32 1.69
C ILE A 500 -16.08 16.83 3.05
N PRO A 501 -16.07 15.52 3.38
CA PRO A 501 -15.52 15.05 4.64
C PRO A 501 -14.02 15.36 4.80
N ALA A 502 -13.24 15.28 3.70
CA ALA A 502 -11.84 15.64 3.72
C ALA A 502 -11.61 17.14 3.94
N PHE A 503 -12.42 17.98 3.30
CA PHE A 503 -12.36 19.45 3.45
C PHE A 503 -12.77 19.88 4.87
N LEU A 504 -13.82 19.28 5.42
CA LEU A 504 -14.26 19.54 6.79
C LEU A 504 -13.22 19.15 7.84
N LYS A 505 -12.35 18.16 7.53
CA LYS A 505 -11.20 17.76 8.36
C LYS A 505 -9.95 18.59 8.12
N GLY A 506 -9.99 19.61 7.26
CA GLY A 506 -8.86 20.51 7.04
C GLY A 506 -8.35 21.13 8.34
N THR A 507 -7.03 21.36 8.41
CA THR A 507 -6.36 21.93 9.59
C THR A 507 -6.82 23.38 9.82
N LEU A 508 -7.39 23.66 10.98
CA LEU A 508 -7.75 25.03 11.38
C LEU A 508 -6.49 25.78 11.79
N LYS A 509 -6.16 26.87 11.10
CA LYS A 509 -4.98 27.69 11.40
C LYS A 509 -5.32 28.97 12.15
N ALA A 510 -4.31 29.71 12.58
CA ALA A 510 -4.41 30.89 13.44
C ALA A 510 -5.25 32.04 12.83
N ASP A 511 -5.41 32.09 11.51
CA ASP A 511 -6.28 33.06 10.81
C ASP A 511 -7.78 32.67 10.81
N GLY A 512 -8.13 31.58 11.48
CA GLY A 512 -9.50 31.08 11.58
C GLY A 512 -10.01 30.33 10.35
N ARG A 513 -9.16 30.11 9.32
CA ARG A 513 -9.50 29.34 8.13
C ARG A 513 -9.04 27.90 8.24
N LYS A 514 -9.76 26.99 7.61
CA LYS A 514 -9.28 25.63 7.40
C LYS A 514 -8.36 25.58 6.19
N TYR A 515 -7.30 24.82 6.31
CA TYR A 515 -6.33 24.58 5.24
C TYR A 515 -6.33 23.11 4.85
N LEU A 516 -6.39 22.87 3.55
CA LEU A 516 -6.32 21.53 2.99
C LEU A 516 -4.87 21.21 2.62
N HIS A 517 -4.29 20.25 3.30
CA HIS A 517 -2.95 19.76 3.06
C HIS A 517 -3.06 18.41 2.32
N GLY A 518 -2.85 18.40 1.01
CA GLY A 518 -2.73 17.17 0.23
C GLY A 518 -1.33 16.60 0.34
N SER A 519 -1.19 15.29 0.15
CA SER A 519 0.13 14.67 -0.03
C SER A 519 0.38 14.36 -1.49
N TYR A 520 1.53 14.79 -2.01
CA TYR A 520 1.94 14.55 -3.39
C TYR A 520 3.12 13.58 -3.43
N ARG A 521 3.08 12.65 -4.37
CA ARG A 521 4.09 11.57 -4.47
C ARG A 521 4.56 11.39 -5.90
N PHE A 522 5.86 11.16 -6.06
CA PHE A 522 6.42 10.48 -7.22
C PHE A 522 6.18 8.96 -7.11
N GLY A 523 6.39 8.22 -8.19
CA GLY A 523 6.25 6.77 -8.21
C GLY A 523 5.18 6.26 -9.15
N VAL A 524 4.45 7.15 -9.84
CA VAL A 524 3.60 6.79 -10.97
C VAL A 524 4.47 6.49 -12.18
N LEU A 525 4.18 5.42 -12.92
CA LEU A 525 4.95 4.96 -14.09
C LEU A 525 5.15 6.04 -15.15
N SER A 526 4.18 6.92 -15.33
CA SER A 526 4.24 8.02 -16.31
C SER A 526 5.11 9.22 -15.87
N GLY A 527 5.74 9.17 -14.69
CA GLY A 527 6.47 10.30 -14.12
C GLY A 527 5.57 11.46 -13.62
N ARG A 528 4.24 11.31 -13.67
CA ARG A 528 3.32 12.30 -13.09
C ARG A 528 3.28 12.18 -11.56
N LEU A 529 2.93 13.27 -10.89
CA LEU A 529 2.60 13.22 -9.48
C LEU A 529 1.27 12.51 -9.25
N SER A 530 1.18 11.77 -8.17
CA SER A 530 -0.09 11.32 -7.59
C SER A 530 -0.39 12.13 -6.32
N SER A 531 -1.65 12.29 -5.98
CA SER A 531 -2.07 12.99 -4.77
C SER A 531 -3.03 12.14 -3.95
N VAL A 532 -2.84 12.15 -2.63
CA VAL A 532 -3.65 11.41 -1.66
C VAL A 532 -3.94 12.26 -0.42
N ASN A 533 -4.94 11.92 0.33
CA ASN A 533 -5.30 12.46 1.65
C ASN A 533 -5.55 13.98 1.72
N PRO A 534 -6.45 14.54 0.89
CA PRO A 534 -7.25 13.96 -0.18
C PRO A 534 -6.53 14.01 -1.53
N ASN A 535 -7.10 13.35 -2.55
CA ASN A 535 -6.58 13.47 -3.91
C ASN A 535 -6.95 14.85 -4.50
N MET A 536 -6.04 15.82 -4.37
CA MET A 536 -6.21 17.19 -4.87
C MET A 536 -6.29 17.28 -6.40
N GLN A 537 -5.72 16.31 -7.11
CA GLN A 537 -5.70 16.29 -8.58
C GLN A 537 -7.02 15.79 -9.18
N ALA A 538 -7.88 15.18 -8.37
CA ALA A 538 -9.15 14.62 -8.81
C ALA A 538 -10.37 15.42 -8.27
N ILE A 539 -10.17 16.65 -7.80
CA ILE A 539 -11.27 17.55 -7.46
C ILE A 539 -12.12 17.76 -8.72
N PRO A 540 -13.44 17.56 -8.65
CA PRO A 540 -14.32 17.67 -9.81
C PRO A 540 -14.14 19.01 -10.53
N SER A 541 -13.98 18.98 -11.85
CA SER A 541 -13.78 20.20 -12.66
C SER A 541 -14.83 20.42 -13.74
N THR A 542 -15.53 19.38 -14.16
CA THR A 542 -16.43 19.41 -15.32
C THR A 542 -17.91 19.13 -15.00
N SER A 543 -18.22 18.63 -13.80
CA SER A 543 -19.62 18.37 -13.42
C SER A 543 -20.36 19.65 -13.06
N LYS A 544 -21.69 19.61 -13.12
CA LYS A 544 -22.61 20.69 -12.70
C LYS A 544 -22.31 21.24 -11.29
N HIS A 545 -21.76 20.38 -10.41
CA HIS A 545 -21.46 20.71 -9.01
C HIS A 545 -19.99 21.11 -8.79
N ALA A 546 -19.14 20.93 -9.80
CA ALA A 546 -17.71 21.17 -9.71
C ALA A 546 -17.32 22.62 -9.41
N SER A 547 -17.99 23.58 -10.05
CA SER A 547 -17.73 25.01 -9.81
C SER A 547 -17.99 25.37 -8.36
N ARG A 548 -19.09 24.89 -7.78
CA ARG A 548 -19.44 25.15 -6.38
C ARG A 548 -18.44 24.58 -5.39
N VAL A 549 -17.86 23.40 -5.68
CA VAL A 549 -16.80 22.82 -4.84
C VAL A 549 -15.57 23.72 -4.84
N LYS A 550 -15.23 24.32 -5.98
CA LYS A 550 -14.07 25.23 -6.09
C LYS A 550 -14.29 26.56 -5.39
N GLU A 551 -15.52 27.02 -5.20
CA GLU A 551 -15.86 28.25 -4.46
C GLU A 551 -15.43 28.21 -2.98
N CYS A 552 -15.18 26.99 -2.42
CA CYS A 552 -14.67 26.86 -1.07
C CYS A 552 -13.21 27.35 -0.93
N PHE A 553 -12.43 27.40 -2.02
CA PHE A 553 -11.03 27.81 -1.97
C PHE A 553 -10.88 29.30 -2.15
N VAL A 554 -10.21 29.94 -1.21
CA VAL A 554 -10.09 31.41 -1.15
C VAL A 554 -8.63 31.79 -0.93
N ALA A 555 -8.24 32.98 -1.36
CA ALA A 555 -6.97 33.55 -0.97
C ALA A 555 -7.04 34.09 0.47
N PRO A 556 -5.99 33.98 1.30
CA PRO A 556 -5.89 34.75 2.54
C PRO A 556 -5.95 36.26 2.28
N ASP A 557 -6.18 37.05 3.33
CA ASP A 557 -6.24 38.50 3.20
C ASP A 557 -4.94 39.05 2.61
N ASN A 558 -5.07 39.94 1.64
CA ASN A 558 -3.96 40.53 0.87
C ASN A 558 -3.18 39.54 -0.05
N TRP A 559 -3.71 38.35 -0.27
CA TRP A 559 -3.19 37.36 -1.23
C TRP A 559 -4.10 37.23 -2.44
N LEU A 560 -3.58 36.65 -3.50
CA LEU A 560 -4.34 36.32 -4.72
C LEU A 560 -4.14 34.83 -5.06
N LEU A 561 -5.21 34.15 -5.47
CA LEU A 561 -5.11 32.87 -6.14
C LEU A 561 -4.77 33.12 -7.61
N VAL A 562 -3.62 32.61 -8.04
CA VAL A 562 -3.18 32.69 -9.44
C VAL A 562 -3.21 31.27 -10.01
N THR A 563 -3.85 31.11 -11.17
CA THR A 563 -3.84 29.85 -11.91
C THR A 563 -3.06 30.02 -13.20
N ALA A 564 -2.21 29.04 -13.51
CA ALA A 564 -1.48 28.97 -14.77
C ALA A 564 -1.55 27.54 -15.31
N ASP A 565 -1.80 27.40 -16.60
CA ASP A 565 -1.85 26.11 -17.28
C ASP A 565 -1.22 26.22 -18.66
N PHE A 566 -0.58 25.17 -19.14
CA PHE A 566 -0.07 25.10 -20.50
C PHE A 566 -1.22 24.81 -21.46
N SER A 567 -1.37 25.62 -22.50
CA SER A 567 -2.46 25.47 -23.50
C SER A 567 -2.36 24.17 -24.29
N SER A 568 -1.18 23.59 -24.41
CA SER A 568 -0.94 22.28 -25.02
C SER A 568 0.42 21.76 -24.55
N LEU A 569 0.41 20.77 -23.66
CA LEU A 569 1.60 20.02 -23.29
C LEU A 569 1.44 18.61 -23.85
N THR A 570 1.75 18.46 -25.13
CA THR A 570 1.88 17.12 -25.77
C THR A 570 3.35 16.73 -25.74
N ILE A 571 3.63 15.66 -25.02
CA ILE A 571 4.89 14.92 -25.11
C ILE A 571 4.72 13.85 -26.17
#